data_e0268b99e335aa5156def4d8ea19c031
#
_entry.id   e0268b99e335aa5156def4d8ea19c031
#
_cell.length_a   1.000
_cell.length_b   1.000
_cell.length_c   1.000
_cell.angle_alpha   90.00
_cell.angle_beta   90.00
_cell.angle_gamma   90.00
#
_symmetry.space_group_name_H-M   'P 1'
#
loop_
_entity.id
_entity.type
_entity.pdbx_description
1 polymer ?
#
loop_
_entity_poly.entity_id
_entity_poly.type
_entity_poly.pdbx_seq_one_letter_code
_entity_poly.pdbx_strand_id
1 'polypeptide(L)'
;MAYKGVFHPRNPDKYVGNAAGIVYRSSWERRFFMYCDETPGILRWASEEFCIPYISPVDNCGHRYFPDVWLEAQTKHGPKVYLIEIKPKAQTPLRVVKRKTKRYYRDASQVAINHAKWEAATKFCAAANRAWTFMVLTEDHLFGKLI
;
A
#
# COMPACT_ATOMS: atom_id res chain seq x y z
N MET A 1 -10.82 -0.45 -13.81
CA MET A 1 -11.97 0.41 -13.48
C MET A 1 -12.03 0.62 -11.98
N ALA A 2 -12.17 1.86 -11.56
CA ALA A 2 -12.27 2.16 -10.14
C ALA A 2 -13.57 1.58 -9.57
N TYR A 3 -13.47 0.82 -8.53
CA TYR A 3 -14.59 0.20 -7.83
C TYR A 3 -14.48 0.60 -6.36
N LYS A 4 -15.38 1.47 -5.93
CA LYS A 4 -15.26 2.15 -4.65
C LYS A 4 -16.44 1.81 -3.75
N GLY A 5 -16.18 1.60 -2.47
CA GLY A 5 -17.22 1.33 -1.49
C GLY A 5 -16.69 1.22 -0.07
N VAL A 6 -17.56 0.80 0.83
CA VAL A 6 -17.23 0.59 2.25
C VAL A 6 -17.09 -0.91 2.50
N PHE A 7 -15.98 -1.28 3.12
CA PHE A 7 -15.72 -2.67 3.50
C PHE A 7 -16.24 -2.94 4.91
N HIS A 8 -17.00 -4.01 5.05
CA HIS A 8 -17.55 -4.44 6.35
C HIS A 8 -16.84 -5.73 6.79
N PRO A 9 -15.90 -5.66 7.74
CA PRO A 9 -15.16 -6.85 8.16
C PRO A 9 -16.04 -7.83 8.92
N ARG A 10 -15.77 -9.12 8.72
CA ARG A 10 -16.41 -10.19 9.52
C ARG A 10 -15.77 -10.31 10.90
N ASN A 11 -14.50 -9.90 11.00
CA ASN A 11 -13.73 -9.96 12.24
C ASN A 11 -13.24 -8.55 12.61
N PRO A 12 -14.15 -7.65 13.01
CA PRO A 12 -13.79 -6.26 13.25
C PRO A 12 -12.76 -6.07 14.38
N ASP A 13 -12.61 -7.03 15.26
CA ASP A 13 -11.60 -6.98 16.33
C ASP A 13 -10.17 -6.99 15.81
N LYS A 14 -9.96 -7.47 14.60
CA LYS A 14 -8.64 -7.47 13.96
C LYS A 14 -8.27 -6.10 13.40
N TYR A 15 -9.25 -5.26 13.11
CA TYR A 15 -8.99 -3.99 12.46
C TYR A 15 -8.53 -2.95 13.49
N VAL A 16 -7.41 -2.28 13.19
CA VAL A 16 -6.87 -1.21 14.03
C VAL A 16 -7.33 0.11 13.46
N GLY A 17 -8.27 0.75 14.14
CA GLY A 17 -8.86 2.01 13.70
C GLY A 17 -10.38 1.92 13.68
N ASN A 18 -11.02 2.73 12.81
CA ASN A 18 -12.48 2.77 12.72
C ASN A 18 -12.98 1.68 11.75
N ALA A 19 -13.40 0.54 12.30
CA ALA A 19 -13.90 -0.58 11.50
C ALA A 19 -15.18 -0.26 10.72
N ALA A 20 -15.90 0.80 11.08
CA ALA A 20 -17.09 1.23 10.38
C ALA A 20 -16.79 2.16 9.19
N GLY A 21 -15.55 2.61 9.06
CA GLY A 21 -15.15 3.58 8.03
C GLY A 21 -14.07 3.09 7.08
N ILE A 22 -13.99 1.78 6.82
CA ILE A 22 -12.98 1.22 5.93
C ILE A 22 -13.44 1.40 4.48
N VAL A 23 -12.71 2.21 3.71
CA VAL A 23 -13.04 2.49 2.31
C VAL A 23 -12.07 1.77 1.39
N TYR A 24 -12.60 1.03 0.42
CA TYR A 24 -11.79 0.53 -0.68
C TYR A 24 -12.03 1.38 -1.92
N ARG A 25 -10.97 1.64 -2.68
CA ARG A 25 -11.03 2.46 -3.90
C ARG A 25 -10.86 1.64 -5.16
N SER A 26 -10.66 0.33 -5.02
CA SER A 26 -10.56 -0.59 -6.14
C SER A 26 -11.01 -1.98 -5.70
N SER A 27 -11.35 -2.84 -6.66
CA SER A 27 -11.67 -4.23 -6.37
C SER A 27 -10.47 -4.99 -5.79
N TRP A 28 -9.26 -4.57 -6.16
CA TRP A 28 -8.03 -5.19 -5.65
C TRP A 28 -7.84 -4.88 -4.16
N GLU A 29 -8.10 -3.64 -3.75
CA GLU A 29 -8.07 -3.27 -2.33
C GLU A 29 -9.12 -4.05 -1.55
N ARG A 30 -10.34 -4.13 -2.07
CA ARG A 30 -11.41 -4.90 -1.42
C ARG A 30 -11.02 -6.35 -1.25
N ARG A 31 -10.45 -6.96 -2.28
CA ARG A 31 -9.99 -8.35 -2.22
C ARG A 31 -8.89 -8.55 -1.19
N PHE A 32 -7.96 -7.62 -1.10
CA PHE A 32 -6.89 -7.69 -0.12
C PHE A 32 -7.43 -7.50 1.30
N PHE A 33 -8.40 -6.61 1.48
CA PHE A 33 -9.05 -6.42 2.78
C PHE A 33 -9.75 -7.69 3.25
N MET A 34 -10.41 -8.39 2.33
CA MET A 34 -11.02 -9.69 2.63
C MET A 34 -9.96 -10.69 3.10
N TYR A 35 -8.84 -10.72 2.42
CA TYR A 35 -7.72 -11.58 2.80
C TYR A 35 -7.22 -11.25 4.21
N CYS A 36 -7.02 -9.99 4.52
CA CYS A 36 -6.57 -9.57 5.86
C CYS A 36 -7.59 -9.95 6.94
N ASP A 37 -8.85 -9.75 6.65
CA ASP A 37 -9.93 -10.01 7.60
C ASP A 37 -10.11 -11.51 7.89
N GLU A 38 -10.04 -12.33 6.86
CA GLU A 38 -10.41 -13.74 6.95
C GLU A 38 -9.23 -14.70 7.16
N THR A 39 -7.99 -14.23 7.02
CA THR A 39 -6.81 -15.08 7.17
C THR A 39 -6.35 -15.12 8.63
N PRO A 40 -6.36 -16.31 9.27
CA PRO A 40 -5.95 -16.39 10.69
C PRO A 40 -4.53 -15.94 10.95
N GLY A 41 -3.62 -16.11 9.97
CA GLY A 41 -2.23 -15.67 10.11
C GLY A 41 -2.04 -14.16 10.12
N ILE A 42 -3.04 -13.40 9.68
CA ILE A 42 -3.04 -11.94 9.82
C ILE A 42 -3.67 -11.61 11.18
N LEU A 43 -2.85 -11.09 12.08
CA LEU A 43 -3.27 -10.84 13.46
C LEU A 43 -4.05 -9.54 13.59
N ARG A 44 -3.59 -8.48 12.91
CA ARG A 44 -4.22 -7.16 12.91
C ARG A 44 -3.94 -6.48 11.58
N TRP A 45 -4.78 -5.55 11.20
CA TRP A 45 -4.58 -4.76 9.97
C TRP A 45 -5.31 -3.43 10.04
N ALA A 46 -4.90 -2.50 9.17
CA ALA A 46 -5.50 -1.18 9.04
C ALA A 46 -5.36 -0.68 7.61
N SER A 47 -6.32 0.10 7.14
CA SER A 47 -6.30 0.72 5.82
C SER A 47 -6.18 2.22 5.98
N GLU A 48 -5.09 2.80 5.43
CA GLU A 48 -4.86 4.24 5.40
C GLU A 48 -4.91 4.94 6.76
N GLU A 49 -4.66 4.19 7.83
CA GLU A 49 -4.62 4.73 9.19
C GLU A 49 -3.23 5.21 9.58
N PHE A 50 -2.23 4.95 8.73
CA PHE A 50 -0.83 5.20 9.01
C PHE A 50 -0.24 6.18 8.01
N CYS A 51 0.57 7.13 8.49
CA CYS A 51 1.09 8.23 7.68
C CYS A 51 2.62 8.29 7.76
N ILE A 52 3.27 8.44 6.61
CA ILE A 52 4.71 8.61 6.51
C ILE A 52 5.01 9.94 5.82
N PRO A 53 5.76 10.84 6.46
CA PRO A 53 6.17 12.08 5.80
C PRO A 53 7.23 11.81 4.73
N TYR A 54 7.15 12.53 3.62
CA TYR A 54 8.17 12.48 2.56
C TYR A 54 8.28 13.83 1.87
N ILE A 55 9.38 14.03 1.14
CA ILE A 55 9.58 15.24 0.32
C ILE A 55 9.29 14.86 -1.12
N SER A 56 8.34 15.57 -1.76
CA SER A 56 8.03 15.33 -3.16
C SER A 56 9.09 15.95 -4.07
N PRO A 57 9.61 15.19 -5.04
CA PRO A 57 10.59 15.73 -5.99
C PRO A 57 9.98 16.71 -7.00
N VAL A 58 8.65 16.76 -7.08
CA VAL A 58 7.95 17.65 -8.05
C VAL A 58 7.89 19.07 -7.55
N ASP A 59 7.56 19.29 -6.26
CA ASP A 59 7.45 20.62 -5.66
C ASP A 59 8.47 20.89 -4.57
N ASN A 60 9.28 19.89 -4.22
CA ASN A 60 10.30 19.97 -3.18
C ASN A 60 9.71 20.34 -1.80
N CYS A 61 8.46 19.99 -1.56
CA CYS A 61 7.74 20.26 -0.32
C CYS A 61 7.44 18.97 0.43
N GLY A 62 7.20 19.09 1.74
CA GLY A 62 6.79 17.98 2.57
C GLY A 62 5.35 17.58 2.31
N HIS A 63 5.12 16.28 2.19
CA HIS A 63 3.80 15.68 2.00
C HIS A 63 3.63 14.49 2.93
N ARG A 64 2.39 14.02 3.06
CA ARG A 64 2.06 12.83 3.84
C ARG A 64 1.70 11.69 2.90
N TYR A 65 2.32 10.53 3.11
CA TYR A 65 2.03 9.33 2.36
C TYR A 65 1.27 8.36 3.27
N PHE A 66 0.09 7.92 2.82
CA PHE A 66 -0.71 6.92 3.51
C PHE A 66 -0.62 5.61 2.73
N PRO A 67 0.20 4.64 3.18
CA PRO A 67 0.21 3.32 2.56
C PRO A 67 -1.18 2.69 2.60
N ASP A 68 -1.50 1.87 1.61
CA ASP A 68 -2.84 1.29 1.50
C ASP A 68 -3.19 0.42 2.70
N VAL A 69 -2.26 -0.39 3.19
CA VAL A 69 -2.50 -1.31 4.30
C VAL A 69 -1.30 -1.42 5.23
N TRP A 70 -1.58 -1.38 6.52
CA TRP A 70 -0.67 -1.82 7.57
C TRP A 70 -1.18 -3.15 8.08
N LEU A 71 -0.31 -4.16 8.24
CA LEU A 71 -0.73 -5.42 8.83
C LEU A 71 0.37 -6.05 9.67
N GLU A 72 -0.08 -6.86 10.64
CA GLU A 72 0.78 -7.69 11.45
C GLU A 72 0.45 -9.16 11.17
N ALA A 73 1.44 -9.90 10.70
CA ALA A 73 1.26 -11.30 10.33
C ALA A 73 2.08 -12.20 11.24
N GLN A 74 1.50 -13.34 11.60
CA GLN A 74 2.23 -14.38 12.33
C GLN A 74 3.12 -15.15 11.35
N THR A 75 4.42 -15.20 11.65
CA THR A 75 5.39 -15.97 10.87
C THR A 75 6.05 -17.01 11.77
N LYS A 76 6.79 -17.94 11.18
CA LYS A 76 7.55 -18.93 11.96
C LYS A 76 8.62 -18.30 12.86
N HIS A 77 8.96 -17.04 12.63
CA HIS A 77 9.91 -16.28 13.46
C HIS A 77 9.22 -15.28 14.38
N GLY A 78 7.89 -15.41 14.57
CA GLY A 78 7.09 -14.52 15.39
C GLY A 78 6.30 -13.52 14.56
N PRO A 79 5.58 -12.60 15.20
CA PRO A 79 4.80 -11.58 14.48
C PRO A 79 5.73 -10.62 13.73
N LYS A 80 5.34 -10.27 12.49
CA LYS A 80 6.04 -9.28 11.70
C LYS A 80 5.06 -8.27 11.13
N VAL A 81 5.51 -7.03 10.99
CA VAL A 81 4.69 -5.92 10.49
C VAL A 81 5.10 -5.56 9.07
N TYR A 82 4.10 -5.36 8.23
CA TYR A 82 4.28 -4.97 6.84
C TYR A 82 3.46 -3.71 6.53
N LEU A 83 4.07 -2.79 5.78
CA LEU A 83 3.34 -1.69 5.14
C LEU A 83 3.21 -2.03 3.67
N ILE A 84 2.00 -1.96 3.14
CA ILE A 84 1.69 -2.48 1.82
C ILE A 84 1.04 -1.40 0.95
N GLU A 85 1.58 -1.25 -0.25
CA GLU A 85 1.01 -0.47 -1.33
C GLU A 85 0.46 -1.42 -2.38
N ILE A 86 -0.78 -1.21 -2.81
CA ILE A 86 -1.41 -2.01 -3.87
C ILE A 86 -1.38 -1.20 -5.15
N LYS A 87 -0.68 -1.68 -6.16
CA LYS A 87 -0.44 -0.93 -7.39
C LYS A 87 -0.54 -1.81 -8.61
N PRO A 88 -1.27 -1.41 -9.67
CA PRO A 88 -1.23 -2.15 -10.92
C PRO A 88 0.19 -2.23 -11.47
N LYS A 89 0.56 -3.42 -11.93
CA LYS A 89 1.88 -3.64 -12.50
C LYS A 89 2.18 -2.68 -13.65
N ALA A 90 1.18 -2.37 -14.46
CA ALA A 90 1.29 -1.43 -15.58
C ALA A 90 1.61 0.00 -15.14
N GLN A 91 1.39 0.35 -13.88
CA GLN A 91 1.66 1.70 -13.35
C GLN A 91 3.00 1.81 -12.64
N THR A 92 3.73 0.72 -12.48
CA THR A 92 5.00 0.74 -11.75
C THR A 92 6.17 1.25 -12.58
N PRO A 93 6.34 0.86 -13.87
CA PRO A 93 7.42 1.40 -14.68
C PRO A 93 6.98 2.63 -15.47
N LEU A 94 7.93 3.49 -15.81
CA LEU A 94 7.70 4.57 -16.76
C LEU A 94 7.63 3.96 -18.17
N ARG A 95 6.58 4.31 -18.94
CA ARG A 95 6.40 3.77 -20.27
C ARG A 95 7.43 4.34 -21.24
N VAL A 96 7.94 3.47 -22.12
CA VAL A 96 8.79 3.90 -23.24
C VAL A 96 7.88 4.45 -24.33
N VAL A 97 8.12 5.70 -24.73
CA VAL A 97 7.34 6.37 -25.77
C VAL A 97 8.27 7.02 -26.79
N LYS A 98 7.83 7.07 -28.06
CA LYS A 98 8.59 7.71 -29.12
C LYS A 98 8.58 9.23 -28.98
N ARG A 99 7.52 9.79 -28.43
CA ARG A 99 7.32 11.23 -28.34
C ARG A 99 6.94 11.60 -26.91
N LYS A 100 7.66 12.58 -26.35
CA LYS A 100 7.40 13.09 -25.01
C LYS A 100 6.24 14.07 -25.05
N THR A 101 5.07 13.62 -24.60
CA THR A 101 3.84 14.42 -24.55
C THR A 101 3.60 14.93 -23.13
N LYS A 102 2.54 15.74 -22.93
CA LYS A 102 2.11 16.15 -21.60
C LYS A 102 1.80 14.94 -20.72
N ARG A 103 1.23 13.89 -21.31
CA ARG A 103 0.96 12.63 -20.59
C ARG A 103 2.24 11.96 -20.13
N TYR A 104 3.25 11.94 -21.00
CA TYR A 104 4.56 11.39 -20.64
C TYR A 104 5.15 12.09 -19.41
N TYR A 105 5.13 13.44 -19.40
CA TYR A 105 5.68 14.20 -18.27
C TYR A 105 4.86 14.01 -17.00
N ARG A 106 3.55 13.88 -17.11
CA ARG A 106 2.69 13.53 -15.95
C ARG A 106 3.04 12.17 -15.39
N ASP A 107 3.20 11.17 -16.28
CA ASP A 107 3.55 9.81 -15.87
C ASP A 107 4.93 9.79 -15.22
N ALA A 108 5.89 10.54 -15.79
CA ALA A 108 7.24 10.65 -15.23
C ALA A 108 7.21 11.29 -13.84
N SER A 109 6.41 12.34 -13.65
CA SER A 109 6.24 12.99 -12.35
C SER A 109 5.64 12.02 -11.34
N GLN A 110 4.63 11.25 -11.73
CA GLN A 110 3.98 10.27 -10.86
C GLN A 110 4.95 9.15 -10.48
N VAL A 111 5.76 8.67 -11.41
CA VAL A 111 6.78 7.66 -11.11
C VAL A 111 7.79 8.21 -10.09
N ALA A 112 8.24 9.46 -10.28
CA ALA A 112 9.16 10.09 -9.34
C ALA A 112 8.56 10.25 -7.94
N ILE A 113 7.28 10.64 -7.86
CA ILE A 113 6.56 10.76 -6.59
C ILE A 113 6.45 9.39 -5.92
N ASN A 114 6.09 8.36 -6.68
CA ASN A 114 5.97 7.00 -6.14
C ASN A 114 7.30 6.49 -5.59
N HIS A 115 8.40 6.74 -6.31
CA HIS A 115 9.74 6.34 -5.84
C HIS A 115 10.08 7.05 -4.53
N ALA A 116 9.78 8.35 -4.42
CA ALA A 116 10.03 9.12 -3.20
C ALA A 116 9.21 8.58 -2.02
N LYS A 117 7.93 8.28 -2.25
CA LYS A 117 7.06 7.68 -1.24
C LYS A 117 7.59 6.33 -0.76
N TRP A 118 7.95 5.47 -1.71
CA TRP A 118 8.38 4.10 -1.40
C TRP A 118 9.75 4.07 -0.74
N GLU A 119 10.64 4.97 -1.13
CA GLU A 119 11.93 5.13 -0.48
C GLU A 119 11.75 5.59 0.97
N ALA A 120 10.89 6.58 1.19
CA ALA A 120 10.58 7.07 2.53
C ALA A 120 9.95 5.96 3.39
N ALA A 121 9.03 5.17 2.80
CA ALA A 121 8.41 4.05 3.49
C ALA A 121 9.42 2.97 3.84
N THR A 122 10.33 2.66 2.94
CA THR A 122 11.38 1.66 3.18
C THR A 122 12.30 2.08 4.32
N LYS A 123 12.72 3.33 4.32
CA LYS A 123 13.56 3.88 5.39
C LYS A 123 12.82 3.91 6.72
N PHE A 124 11.56 4.28 6.70
CA PHE A 124 10.72 4.30 7.90
C PHE A 124 10.59 2.90 8.50
N CYS A 125 10.33 1.92 7.67
CA CYS A 125 10.18 0.52 8.11
C CYS A 125 11.49 -0.04 8.65
N ALA A 126 12.61 0.36 8.09
CA ALA A 126 13.94 -0.14 8.49
C ALA A 126 14.49 0.56 9.74
N ALA A 127 13.81 1.57 10.29
CA ALA A 127 14.27 2.29 11.47
C ALA A 127 14.46 1.33 12.66
N ALA A 128 15.46 1.61 13.50
CA ALA A 128 16.00 0.68 14.48
C ALA A 128 14.97 0.02 15.41
N ASN A 129 13.90 0.73 15.74
CA ASN A 129 12.89 0.22 16.68
C ASN A 129 11.69 -0.44 16.01
N ARG A 130 11.66 -0.54 14.68
CA ARG A 130 10.50 -1.07 13.97
C ARG A 130 10.73 -2.44 13.36
N ALA A 131 11.79 -2.58 12.59
CA ALA A 131 12.05 -3.83 11.84
C ALA A 131 10.84 -4.25 11.01
N TRP A 132 10.13 -3.27 10.43
CA TRP A 132 8.98 -3.50 9.55
C TRP A 132 9.46 -3.67 8.11
N THR A 133 8.60 -4.21 7.26
CA THR A 133 8.90 -4.38 5.84
C THR A 133 7.89 -3.61 4.99
N PHE A 134 8.37 -2.84 4.02
CA PHE A 134 7.51 -2.21 3.04
C PHE A 134 7.44 -3.06 1.78
N MET A 135 6.25 -3.26 1.24
CA MET A 135 6.02 -4.08 0.03
C MET A 135 5.06 -3.39 -0.91
N VAL A 136 5.32 -3.51 -2.22
CA VAL A 136 4.38 -3.12 -3.27
C VAL A 136 3.80 -4.39 -3.85
N LEU A 137 2.48 -4.56 -3.75
CA LEU A 137 1.78 -5.71 -4.30
C LEU A 137 1.11 -5.32 -5.60
N THR A 138 1.22 -6.19 -6.59
CA THR A 138 0.59 -6.03 -7.90
C THR A 138 -0.48 -7.10 -8.08
N GLU A 139 -1.16 -7.11 -9.24
CA GLU A 139 -2.14 -8.15 -9.56
C GLU A 139 -1.54 -9.56 -9.51
N ASP A 140 -0.25 -9.70 -9.81
CA ASP A 140 0.42 -11.00 -9.74
C ASP A 140 0.37 -11.58 -8.32
N HIS A 141 0.44 -10.72 -7.31
CA HIS A 141 0.35 -11.13 -5.90
C HIS A 141 -1.10 -11.35 -5.45
N LEU A 142 -2.04 -10.55 -5.96
CA LEU A 142 -3.43 -10.59 -5.52
C LEU A 142 -4.22 -11.74 -6.15
N PHE A 143 -3.89 -12.11 -7.38
CA PHE A 143 -4.57 -13.17 -8.12
C PHE A 143 -3.74 -14.43 -8.25
N GLY A 144 -2.47 -14.37 -7.89
CA GLY A 144 -1.60 -15.52 -7.79
C GLY A 144 -1.58 -16.09 -6.38
N LYS A 145 -0.48 -16.71 -6.01
CA LYS A 145 -0.29 -17.19 -4.64
C LYS A 145 0.23 -16.05 -3.78
N LEU A 146 -0.64 -15.49 -2.99
CA LEU A 146 -0.21 -14.67 -1.90
C LEU A 146 0.32 -15.59 -0.81
N ILE A 147 1.60 -15.60 -0.66
CA ILE A 147 2.26 -16.14 0.53
C ILE A 147 1.59 -17.39 1.10
#